data_f3344bb6bd49ffb29cce0d0a4b75391c
#
_entry.id   f3344bb6bd49ffb29cce0d0a4b75391c
#
_cell.length_a   1.000
_cell.length_b   1.000
_cell.length_c   1.000
_cell.angle_alpha   90.00
_cell.angle_beta   90.00
_cell.angle_gamma   90.00
#
_symmetry.space_group_name_H-M   'P 1'
#
loop_
_entity.id
_entity.type
_entity.pdbx_description
1 polymer ?
#
loop_
_entity_poly.entity_id
_entity_poly.type
_entity_poly.pdbx_seq_one_letter_code
_entity_poly.pdbx_strand_id
1 'polypeptide(L)'
;MTLKEIAQKANVSISTVSRVINQKNTKAASPEVQERIWEIVRESGYTPNTSARALKMGAKAPTAIMALPKTISCIYARGEAAVSDLFFSHIAKAIEQEAFKSNFFIKHSFTALDIANTEVAARIANSPADGAVILGRYDKQILKFFTEHYKHIVYAGLNPMGTKYDQVVCDGREITFSAISYLHELGHTKIGYIGEQNNEIRYTAFKEALKSLNLPFLQKNTANVKLSHEGGLSGRLSFNGSKI
;
A
#
# COMPACT_ATOMS: atom_id res chain seq x y z
N MET A 1 -4.53 29.56 18.41
CA MET A 1 -5.44 29.72 19.55
C MET A 1 -5.08 28.77 20.68
N THR A 2 -5.30 29.11 21.92
CA THR A 2 -5.00 28.30 23.12
C THR A 2 -6.28 27.79 23.78
N LEU A 3 -6.16 26.72 24.59
CA LEU A 3 -7.31 26.23 25.40
C LEU A 3 -7.95 27.29 26.27
N LYS A 4 -7.14 28.27 26.74
CA LYS A 4 -7.62 29.40 27.55
C LYS A 4 -8.51 30.35 26.74
N GLU A 5 -8.11 30.67 25.52
CA GLU A 5 -8.89 31.52 24.61
C GLU A 5 -10.19 30.84 24.15
N ILE A 6 -10.17 29.51 23.91
CA ILE A 6 -11.38 28.72 23.61
C ILE A 6 -12.34 28.76 24.81
N ALA A 7 -11.81 28.58 26.03
CA ALA A 7 -12.60 28.60 27.25
C ALA A 7 -13.28 29.97 27.48
N GLN A 8 -12.56 31.08 27.23
CA GLN A 8 -13.12 32.43 27.29
C GLN A 8 -14.22 32.65 26.26
N LYS A 9 -14.00 32.26 24.98
CA LYS A 9 -15.01 32.40 23.93
C LYS A 9 -16.25 31.52 24.15
N ALA A 10 -16.07 30.32 24.68
CA ALA A 10 -17.17 29.42 24.99
C ALA A 10 -17.86 29.73 26.34
N ASN A 11 -17.34 30.67 27.10
CA ASN A 11 -17.80 31.04 28.46
C ASN A 11 -17.87 29.82 29.41
N VAL A 12 -16.79 29.02 29.43
CA VAL A 12 -16.65 27.83 30.27
C VAL A 12 -15.25 27.74 30.88
N SER A 13 -15.05 26.82 31.81
CA SER A 13 -13.72 26.59 32.39
C SER A 13 -12.78 25.87 31.37
N ILE A 14 -11.47 26.14 31.52
CA ILE A 14 -10.45 25.45 30.73
C ILE A 14 -10.55 23.92 30.90
N SER A 15 -10.92 23.46 32.09
CA SER A 15 -11.10 22.04 32.40
C SER A 15 -12.30 21.45 31.65
N THR A 16 -13.37 22.22 31.45
CA THR A 16 -14.52 21.80 30.64
C THR A 16 -14.13 21.65 29.17
N VAL A 17 -13.46 22.66 28.60
CA VAL A 17 -12.93 22.58 27.21
C VAL A 17 -12.01 21.40 27.06
N SER A 18 -11.08 21.18 27.98
CA SER A 18 -10.15 20.07 27.95
C SER A 18 -10.85 18.71 28.01
N ARG A 19 -11.93 18.55 28.78
CA ARG A 19 -12.69 17.30 28.84
C ARG A 19 -13.49 17.04 27.57
N VAL A 20 -14.12 18.06 27.00
CA VAL A 20 -14.88 17.97 25.76
C VAL A 20 -13.95 17.57 24.56
N ILE A 21 -12.85 18.31 24.39
CA ILE A 21 -11.90 18.03 23.27
C ILE A 21 -11.25 16.66 23.42
N ASN A 22 -11.03 16.18 24.64
CA ASN A 22 -10.39 14.89 24.88
C ASN A 22 -11.39 13.72 24.96
N GLN A 23 -12.69 13.93 24.76
CA GLN A 23 -13.77 12.94 24.81
C GLN A 23 -13.74 12.05 26.07
N LYS A 24 -13.12 12.49 27.15
CA LYS A 24 -12.96 11.68 28.37
C LYS A 24 -14.24 11.51 29.18
N ASN A 25 -15.29 12.27 28.85
CA ASN A 25 -16.60 12.12 29.49
C ASN A 25 -17.68 12.79 28.64
N THR A 26 -18.64 12.02 28.14
CA THR A 26 -19.82 12.52 27.39
C THR A 26 -20.72 13.43 28.24
N LYS A 27 -20.55 13.42 29.56
CA LYS A 27 -21.27 14.30 30.54
C LYS A 27 -20.45 15.52 30.97
N ALA A 28 -19.37 15.87 30.28
CA ALA A 28 -18.49 16.98 30.69
C ALA A 28 -19.13 18.37 30.56
N ALA A 29 -20.15 18.50 29.72
CA ALA A 29 -20.95 19.72 29.52
C ALA A 29 -22.27 19.37 28.84
N SER A 30 -23.24 20.29 28.81
CA SER A 30 -24.47 20.08 28.02
C SER A 30 -24.16 19.99 26.53
N PRO A 31 -25.03 19.34 25.73
CA PRO A 31 -24.81 19.19 24.27
C PRO A 31 -24.58 20.54 23.57
N GLU A 32 -25.29 21.58 23.95
CA GLU A 32 -25.17 22.94 23.38
C GLU A 32 -23.79 23.55 23.67
N VAL A 33 -23.27 23.32 24.88
CA VAL A 33 -21.94 23.80 25.28
C VAL A 33 -20.85 23.02 24.55
N GLN A 34 -21.05 21.71 24.35
CA GLN A 34 -20.12 20.88 23.57
C GLN A 34 -20.06 21.36 22.13
N GLU A 35 -21.21 21.61 21.50
CA GLU A 35 -21.29 22.05 20.10
C GLU A 35 -20.62 23.41 19.92
N ARG A 36 -20.88 24.38 20.81
CA ARG A 36 -20.20 25.67 20.82
C ARG A 36 -18.69 25.56 20.94
N ILE A 37 -18.18 24.68 21.80
CA ILE A 37 -16.74 24.42 21.90
C ILE A 37 -16.18 23.87 20.58
N TRP A 38 -16.86 22.90 19.96
CA TRP A 38 -16.41 22.34 18.71
C TRP A 38 -16.49 23.32 17.54
N GLU A 39 -17.46 24.23 17.53
CA GLU A 39 -17.55 25.30 16.54
C GLU A 39 -16.33 26.22 16.63
N ILE A 40 -16.01 26.71 17.85
CA ILE A 40 -14.83 27.54 18.09
C ILE A 40 -13.52 26.82 17.72
N VAL A 41 -13.42 25.53 17.99
CA VAL A 41 -12.27 24.71 17.62
C VAL A 41 -12.12 24.61 16.09
N ARG A 42 -13.22 24.38 15.36
CA ARG A 42 -13.23 24.32 13.87
C ARG A 42 -12.85 25.66 13.27
N GLU A 43 -13.47 26.75 13.71
CA GLU A 43 -13.18 28.09 13.17
C GLU A 43 -11.76 28.55 13.44
N SER A 44 -11.20 28.16 14.60
CA SER A 44 -9.86 28.59 15.00
C SER A 44 -8.72 27.71 14.46
N GLY A 45 -9.02 26.56 13.84
CA GLY A 45 -8.00 25.59 13.44
C GLY A 45 -7.18 25.04 14.62
N TYR A 46 -7.74 25.09 15.84
CA TYR A 46 -7.01 24.61 17.02
C TYR A 46 -6.75 23.12 16.97
N THR A 47 -5.48 22.72 17.04
CA THR A 47 -5.05 21.33 17.23
C THR A 47 -4.44 21.15 18.62
N PRO A 48 -4.86 20.14 19.41
CA PRO A 48 -4.28 19.85 20.71
C PRO A 48 -2.78 19.61 20.63
N ASN A 49 -1.97 20.38 21.36
CA ASN A 49 -0.53 20.15 21.43
C ASN A 49 -0.22 18.95 22.33
N THR A 50 0.03 17.80 21.73
CA THR A 50 0.33 16.54 22.42
C THR A 50 1.64 16.60 23.20
N SER A 51 2.65 17.34 22.73
CA SER A 51 3.94 17.52 23.40
C SER A 51 3.84 18.35 24.68
N ALA A 52 3.09 19.46 24.66
CA ALA A 52 2.81 20.26 25.84
C ALA A 52 1.99 19.51 26.90
N ARG A 53 1.18 18.55 26.45
CA ARG A 53 0.38 17.69 27.32
C ARG A 53 1.22 16.62 28.00
N ALA A 54 2.15 16.00 27.30
CA ALA A 54 3.10 15.03 27.86
C ALA A 54 3.99 15.66 28.95
N LEU A 55 4.44 16.89 28.73
CA LEU A 55 5.22 17.66 29.71
C LEU A 55 4.42 18.03 31.00
N LYS A 56 3.12 18.32 30.90
CA LYS A 56 2.27 18.65 32.04
C LYS A 56 1.85 17.46 32.90
N MET A 57 1.85 16.24 32.32
CA MET A 57 1.35 15.05 33.02
C MET A 57 2.41 14.36 33.90
N GLY A 58 3.67 14.83 33.93
CA GLY A 58 4.72 14.27 34.78
C GLY A 58 4.93 12.74 34.56
N ALA A 59 5.93 12.18 35.22
CA ALA A 59 6.28 10.75 35.10
C ALA A 59 5.25 9.73 35.67
N LYS A 60 4.03 10.16 35.95
CA LYS A 60 2.88 9.33 36.41
C LYS A 60 1.70 9.37 35.45
N ALA A 61 1.95 9.55 34.16
CA ALA A 61 0.89 9.34 33.17
C ALA A 61 0.52 7.85 33.13
N PRO A 62 -0.79 7.50 33.21
CA PRO A 62 -1.19 6.12 32.92
C PRO A 62 -0.74 5.79 31.50
N THR A 63 -0.27 4.59 31.26
CA THR A 63 0.38 4.01 30.10
C THR A 63 -0.45 3.99 28.80
N ALA A 64 -1.31 4.95 28.60
CA ALA A 64 -1.85 5.32 27.30
C ALA A 64 -1.13 6.57 26.80
N ILE A 65 0.20 6.54 26.77
CA ILE A 65 0.96 7.33 25.80
C ILE A 65 0.45 6.79 24.47
N MET A 66 -0.36 7.57 23.74
CA MET A 66 -0.54 7.31 22.32
C MET A 66 0.89 7.28 21.77
N ALA A 67 1.40 6.09 21.53
CA ALA A 67 2.70 5.92 20.91
C ALA A 67 2.72 6.84 19.70
N LEU A 68 3.81 7.59 19.51
CA LEU A 68 3.96 8.40 18.31
C LEU A 68 3.60 7.54 17.13
N PRO A 69 2.76 8.03 16.22
CA PRO A 69 2.34 7.21 15.09
C PRO A 69 3.57 6.75 14.34
N LYS A 70 3.65 5.46 14.06
CA LYS A 70 4.70 4.89 13.22
C LYS A 70 4.45 5.23 11.77
N THR A 71 5.49 5.16 10.99
CA THR A 71 5.45 5.56 9.58
C THR A 71 5.89 4.44 8.66
N ILE A 72 5.28 4.38 7.47
CA ILE A 72 5.58 3.39 6.44
C ILE A 72 5.88 4.11 5.13
N SER A 73 6.88 3.63 4.40
CA SER A 73 7.09 3.99 2.99
C SER A 73 6.43 2.95 2.09
N CYS A 74 5.67 3.39 1.11
CA CYS A 74 5.05 2.54 0.09
C CYS A 74 5.78 2.75 -1.24
N ILE A 75 6.28 1.68 -1.84
CA ILE A 75 7.18 1.74 -2.97
C ILE A 75 6.63 0.93 -4.14
N TYR A 76 6.47 1.58 -5.28
CA TYR A 76 6.08 0.94 -6.53
C TYR A 76 7.33 0.54 -7.32
N ALA A 77 7.66 -0.74 -7.28
CA ALA A 77 8.91 -1.27 -7.85
C ALA A 77 8.95 -1.30 -9.39
N ARG A 78 7.85 -1.01 -10.08
CA ARG A 78 7.75 -1.03 -11.56
C ARG A 78 7.83 0.33 -12.24
N GLY A 79 8.16 1.40 -11.54
CA GLY A 79 8.17 2.76 -12.07
C GLY A 79 6.76 3.32 -12.30
N GLU A 80 6.61 4.32 -13.19
CA GLU A 80 5.35 5.04 -13.40
C GLU A 80 4.18 4.13 -13.84
N ALA A 81 4.45 3.10 -14.63
CA ALA A 81 3.42 2.14 -15.05
C ALA A 81 2.76 1.41 -13.87
N ALA A 82 3.44 1.26 -12.74
CA ALA A 82 2.87 0.61 -11.57
C ALA A 82 1.91 1.52 -10.79
N VAL A 83 2.09 2.83 -10.87
CA VAL A 83 1.18 3.81 -10.24
C VAL A 83 -0.15 3.86 -10.96
N SER A 84 -0.16 3.69 -12.28
CA SER A 84 -1.37 3.61 -13.10
C SER A 84 -1.99 2.20 -13.13
N ASP A 85 -1.32 1.18 -12.62
CA ASP A 85 -1.83 -0.18 -12.51
C ASP A 85 -2.86 -0.27 -11.40
N LEU A 86 -4.12 -0.51 -11.77
CA LEU A 86 -5.23 -0.63 -10.83
C LEU A 86 -4.99 -1.70 -9.75
N PHE A 87 -4.33 -2.80 -10.09
CA PHE A 87 -4.04 -3.86 -9.13
C PHE A 87 -3.16 -3.37 -7.96
N PHE A 88 -2.03 -2.73 -8.27
CA PHE A 88 -1.14 -2.21 -7.22
C PHE A 88 -1.69 -0.97 -6.53
N SER A 89 -2.46 -0.15 -7.23
CA SER A 89 -3.15 1.00 -6.62
C SER A 89 -4.19 0.57 -5.59
N HIS A 90 -4.94 -0.50 -5.85
CA HIS A 90 -5.87 -1.08 -4.88
C HIS A 90 -5.15 -1.65 -3.66
N ILE A 91 -4.03 -2.35 -3.86
CA ILE A 91 -3.22 -2.86 -2.75
C ILE A 91 -2.66 -1.71 -1.90
N ALA A 92 -2.10 -0.66 -2.52
CA ALA A 92 -1.58 0.50 -1.81
C ALA A 92 -2.66 1.20 -0.98
N LYS A 93 -3.87 1.37 -1.55
CA LYS A 93 -5.01 1.93 -0.82
C LYS A 93 -5.42 1.07 0.37
N ALA A 94 -5.43 -0.24 0.21
CA ALA A 94 -5.75 -1.16 1.31
C ALA A 94 -4.68 -1.10 2.42
N ILE A 95 -3.39 -1.00 2.05
CA ILE A 95 -2.29 -0.81 3.00
C ILE A 95 -2.47 0.49 3.78
N GLU A 96 -2.78 1.60 3.11
CA GLU A 96 -3.01 2.89 3.76
C GLU A 96 -4.16 2.83 4.77
N GLN A 97 -5.29 2.22 4.38
CA GLN A 97 -6.45 2.06 5.25
C GLN A 97 -6.15 1.19 6.48
N GLU A 98 -5.44 0.09 6.31
CA GLU A 98 -5.11 -0.82 7.40
C GLU A 98 -4.01 -0.26 8.31
N ALA A 99 -3.03 0.42 7.73
CA ALA A 99 -2.01 1.16 8.46
C ALA A 99 -2.65 2.21 9.39
N PHE A 100 -3.58 3.00 8.88
CA PHE A 100 -4.29 4.02 9.67
C PHE A 100 -5.01 3.41 10.88
N LYS A 101 -5.70 2.28 10.72
CA LYS A 101 -6.36 1.58 11.83
C LYS A 101 -5.36 1.13 12.92
N SER A 102 -4.14 0.82 12.52
CA SER A 102 -3.06 0.36 13.39
C SER A 102 -2.15 1.48 13.90
N ASN A 103 -2.56 2.76 13.76
CA ASN A 103 -1.79 3.95 14.13
C ASN A 103 -0.46 4.08 13.38
N PHE A 104 -0.44 3.65 12.11
CA PHE A 104 0.63 3.91 11.17
C PHE A 104 0.17 4.91 10.10
N PHE A 105 1.11 5.69 9.55
CA PHE A 105 0.86 6.62 8.46
C PHE A 105 1.82 6.39 7.31
N ILE A 106 1.33 6.59 6.08
CA ILE A 106 2.21 6.59 4.91
C ILE A 106 3.00 7.89 4.91
N LYS A 107 4.31 7.77 5.11
CA LYS A 107 5.23 8.90 5.12
C LYS A 107 5.73 9.24 3.73
N HIS A 108 6.04 8.21 2.95
CA HIS A 108 6.53 8.35 1.58
C HIS A 108 5.79 7.39 0.66
N SER A 109 5.49 7.86 -0.54
CA SER A 109 5.00 7.03 -1.66
C SER A 109 5.84 7.41 -2.87
N PHE A 110 6.58 6.47 -3.45
CA PHE A 110 7.50 6.71 -4.56
C PHE A 110 7.69 5.48 -5.44
N THR A 111 8.25 5.69 -6.62
CA THR A 111 8.52 4.65 -7.61
C THR A 111 10.00 4.25 -7.62
N ALA A 112 10.33 3.19 -8.35
CA ALA A 112 11.70 2.80 -8.61
C ALA A 112 12.51 3.91 -9.31
N LEU A 113 11.88 4.72 -10.16
CA LEU A 113 12.53 5.83 -10.87
C LEU A 113 12.93 6.96 -9.91
N ASP A 114 12.13 7.20 -8.89
CA ASP A 114 12.44 8.22 -7.87
C ASP A 114 13.71 7.84 -7.11
N ILE A 115 13.93 6.56 -6.86
CA ILE A 115 15.15 6.06 -6.19
C ILE A 115 16.39 6.17 -7.09
N ALA A 116 16.22 6.06 -8.40
CA ALA A 116 17.31 6.26 -9.35
C ALA A 116 17.80 7.72 -9.38
N ASN A 117 16.97 8.66 -8.92
CA ASN A 117 17.38 10.05 -8.70
C ASN A 117 18.14 10.18 -7.37
N THR A 118 19.42 10.51 -7.42
CA THR A 118 20.29 10.59 -6.24
C THR A 118 19.81 11.60 -5.20
N GLU A 119 19.22 12.72 -5.61
CA GLU A 119 18.70 13.73 -4.68
C GLU A 119 17.47 13.22 -3.92
N VAL A 120 16.54 12.58 -4.63
CA VAL A 120 15.35 11.98 -4.03
C VAL A 120 15.74 10.83 -3.10
N ALA A 121 16.63 9.95 -3.55
CA ALA A 121 17.15 8.84 -2.75
C ALA A 121 17.81 9.35 -1.46
N ALA A 122 18.64 10.41 -1.52
CA ALA A 122 19.26 11.01 -0.37
C ALA A 122 18.23 11.63 0.60
N ARG A 123 17.18 12.27 0.12
CA ARG A 123 16.11 12.82 0.96
C ARG A 123 15.38 11.70 1.72
N ILE A 124 15.08 10.60 1.06
CA ILE A 124 14.43 9.43 1.68
C ILE A 124 15.36 8.79 2.71
N ALA A 125 16.62 8.60 2.37
CA ALA A 125 17.64 8.03 3.25
C ALA A 125 17.89 8.87 4.52
N ASN A 126 17.86 10.20 4.41
CA ASN A 126 18.04 11.12 5.54
C ASN A 126 16.81 11.18 6.48
N SER A 127 15.65 10.71 6.04
CA SER A 127 14.44 10.68 6.86
C SER A 127 13.62 9.43 6.56
N PRO A 128 14.15 8.23 6.82
CA PRO A 128 13.45 6.98 6.55
C PRO A 128 12.16 6.88 7.39
N ALA A 129 11.22 6.08 6.92
CA ALA A 129 10.08 5.63 7.73
C ALA A 129 10.49 4.45 8.62
N ASP A 130 9.65 4.08 9.58
CA ASP A 130 9.90 2.95 10.48
C ASP A 130 9.90 1.60 9.74
N GLY A 131 9.20 1.53 8.61
CA GLY A 131 9.15 0.34 7.74
C GLY A 131 8.85 0.70 6.30
N ALA A 132 8.97 -0.30 5.41
CA ALA A 132 8.68 -0.16 3.99
C ALA A 132 7.84 -1.34 3.47
N VAL A 133 6.92 -1.03 2.55
CA VAL A 133 6.21 -2.03 1.74
C VAL A 133 6.62 -1.86 0.29
N ILE A 134 7.13 -2.92 -0.32
CA ILE A 134 7.53 -2.95 -1.73
C ILE A 134 6.42 -3.61 -2.53
N LEU A 135 5.85 -2.86 -3.50
CA LEU A 135 4.77 -3.31 -4.36
C LEU A 135 5.28 -3.66 -5.76
N GLY A 136 4.98 -4.83 -6.24
CA GLY A 136 5.31 -5.26 -7.59
C GLY A 136 6.62 -6.02 -7.72
N ARG A 137 7.21 -6.04 -8.91
CA ARG A 137 8.51 -6.66 -9.13
C ARG A 137 9.63 -5.76 -8.63
N TYR A 138 10.53 -6.32 -7.87
CA TYR A 138 11.75 -5.64 -7.42
C TYR A 138 12.94 -5.96 -8.34
N ASP A 139 13.93 -5.07 -8.35
CA ASP A 139 15.26 -5.36 -8.85
C ASP A 139 16.30 -5.34 -7.71
N LYS A 140 17.52 -5.75 -8.02
CA LYS A 140 18.59 -5.83 -7.01
C LYS A 140 19.01 -4.47 -6.45
N GLN A 141 18.92 -3.40 -7.26
CA GLN A 141 19.32 -2.05 -6.82
C GLN A 141 18.30 -1.49 -5.85
N ILE A 142 17.02 -1.61 -6.16
CA ILE A 142 15.92 -1.24 -5.28
C ILE A 142 16.03 -1.99 -3.96
N LEU A 143 16.20 -3.31 -4.02
CA LEU A 143 16.30 -4.12 -2.82
C LEU A 143 17.49 -3.73 -1.95
N LYS A 144 18.65 -3.43 -2.56
CA LYS A 144 19.83 -2.95 -1.85
C LYS A 144 19.53 -1.64 -1.10
N PHE A 145 18.95 -0.65 -1.78
CA PHE A 145 18.56 0.62 -1.15
C PHE A 145 17.68 0.41 0.08
N PHE A 146 16.67 -0.47 -0.02
CA PHE A 146 15.76 -0.72 1.10
C PHE A 146 16.43 -1.43 2.26
N THR A 147 17.27 -2.41 2.01
CA THR A 147 17.99 -3.12 3.08
C THR A 147 18.99 -2.26 3.82
N GLU A 148 19.50 -1.21 3.19
CA GLU A 148 20.40 -0.26 3.81
C GLU A 148 19.68 0.79 4.68
N HIS A 149 18.43 1.13 4.34
CA HIS A 149 17.72 2.26 4.98
C HIS A 149 16.50 1.85 5.81
N TYR A 150 15.97 0.63 5.66
CA TYR A 150 14.79 0.17 6.38
C TYR A 150 15.04 -1.12 7.15
N LYS A 151 14.67 -1.11 8.43
CA LYS A 151 14.80 -2.29 9.30
C LYS A 151 13.70 -3.31 9.03
N HIS A 152 12.51 -2.85 8.71
CA HIS A 152 11.32 -3.67 8.50
C HIS A 152 10.85 -3.51 7.07
N ILE A 153 10.85 -4.60 6.31
CA ILE A 153 10.46 -4.62 4.90
C ILE A 153 9.46 -5.73 4.70
N VAL A 154 8.32 -5.41 4.08
CA VAL A 154 7.33 -6.36 3.61
C VAL A 154 7.24 -6.26 2.09
N TYR A 155 7.25 -7.38 1.42
CA TYR A 155 7.05 -7.44 -0.02
C TYR A 155 5.61 -7.86 -0.35
N ALA A 156 4.96 -7.14 -1.27
CA ALA A 156 3.66 -7.52 -1.84
C ALA A 156 3.74 -7.56 -3.36
N GLY A 157 3.64 -8.74 -3.95
CA GLY A 157 3.86 -8.89 -5.37
C GLY A 157 3.40 -10.22 -5.96
N LEU A 158 3.81 -10.46 -7.19
CA LEU A 158 3.39 -11.63 -7.97
C LEU A 158 4.40 -12.79 -7.92
N ASN A 159 5.68 -12.49 -7.66
CA ASN A 159 6.75 -13.49 -7.64
C ASN A 159 7.38 -13.53 -6.25
N PRO A 160 7.62 -14.71 -5.68
CA PRO A 160 8.26 -14.81 -4.36
C PRO A 160 9.68 -14.23 -4.37
N MET A 161 10.05 -13.60 -3.26
CA MET A 161 11.31 -12.89 -3.05
C MET A 161 12.28 -13.65 -2.13
N GLY A 162 12.26 -14.97 -2.16
CA GLY A 162 13.04 -15.80 -1.25
C GLY A 162 12.46 -15.79 0.18
N THR A 163 13.25 -16.22 1.17
CA THR A 163 12.78 -16.43 2.55
C THR A 163 13.23 -15.37 3.55
N LYS A 164 14.00 -14.39 3.10
CA LYS A 164 14.61 -13.38 3.98
C LYS A 164 13.63 -12.30 4.48
N TYR A 165 12.54 -12.08 3.74
CA TYR A 165 11.60 -10.99 4.00
C TYR A 165 10.19 -11.55 4.18
N ASP A 166 9.40 -10.87 5.00
CA ASP A 166 7.97 -11.09 5.05
C ASP A 166 7.36 -10.72 3.69
N GLN A 167 6.47 -11.55 3.19
CA GLN A 167 5.92 -11.36 1.85
C GLN A 167 4.48 -11.83 1.74
N VAL A 168 3.72 -11.08 0.94
CA VAL A 168 2.38 -11.43 0.49
C VAL A 168 2.45 -11.56 -1.03
N VAL A 169 2.28 -12.78 -1.52
CA VAL A 169 2.38 -13.08 -2.96
C VAL A 169 1.16 -13.85 -3.42
N CYS A 170 0.78 -13.62 -4.69
CA CYS A 170 -0.16 -14.50 -5.37
C CYS A 170 0.63 -15.70 -5.90
N ASP A 171 0.14 -16.92 -5.66
CA ASP A 171 0.71 -18.09 -6.30
C ASP A 171 0.32 -18.11 -7.79
N GLY A 172 1.14 -17.44 -8.59
CA GLY A 172 0.92 -17.34 -10.04
C GLY A 172 0.99 -18.70 -10.76
N ARG A 173 1.68 -19.68 -10.17
CA ARG A 173 1.74 -21.04 -10.70
C ARG A 173 0.42 -21.78 -10.48
N GLU A 174 -0.06 -21.83 -9.24
CA GLU A 174 -1.30 -22.50 -8.89
C GLU A 174 -2.50 -21.89 -9.60
N ILE A 175 -2.60 -20.57 -9.62
CA ILE A 175 -3.67 -19.86 -10.34
C ILE A 175 -3.67 -20.22 -11.83
N THR A 176 -2.50 -20.29 -12.45
CA THR A 176 -2.41 -20.64 -13.89
C THR A 176 -2.79 -22.07 -14.15
N PHE A 177 -2.32 -23.01 -13.33
CA PHE A 177 -2.73 -24.41 -13.44
C PHE A 177 -4.24 -24.58 -13.30
N SER A 178 -4.84 -23.96 -12.29
CA SER A 178 -6.29 -23.98 -12.06
C SER A 178 -7.07 -23.42 -13.27
N ALA A 179 -6.62 -22.30 -13.82
CA ALA A 179 -7.27 -21.67 -14.97
C ALA A 179 -7.19 -22.58 -16.23
N ILE A 180 -6.04 -23.17 -16.51
CA ILE A 180 -5.85 -24.05 -17.68
C ILE A 180 -6.63 -25.35 -17.50
N SER A 181 -6.62 -25.95 -16.30
CA SER A 181 -7.42 -27.15 -16.00
C SER A 181 -8.92 -26.88 -16.19
N TYR A 182 -9.40 -25.77 -15.69
CA TYR A 182 -10.80 -25.37 -15.86
C TYR A 182 -11.21 -25.20 -17.33
N LEU A 183 -10.36 -24.54 -18.14
CA LEU A 183 -10.61 -24.43 -19.57
C LEU A 183 -10.61 -25.81 -20.27
N HIS A 184 -9.72 -26.71 -19.86
CA HIS A 184 -9.68 -28.08 -20.38
C HIS A 184 -10.92 -28.89 -20.01
N GLU A 185 -11.41 -28.78 -18.79
CA GLU A 185 -12.65 -29.40 -18.32
C GLU A 185 -13.88 -28.93 -19.13
N LEU A 186 -13.86 -27.66 -19.58
CA LEU A 186 -14.88 -27.11 -20.49
C LEU A 186 -14.70 -27.56 -21.95
N GLY A 187 -13.74 -28.42 -22.25
CA GLY A 187 -13.51 -28.98 -23.58
C GLY A 187 -12.57 -28.16 -24.47
N HIS A 188 -11.94 -27.10 -23.95
CA HIS A 188 -10.98 -26.32 -24.73
C HIS A 188 -9.67 -27.07 -24.88
N THR A 189 -9.25 -27.29 -26.14
CA THR A 189 -7.99 -27.97 -26.48
C THR A 189 -6.95 -27.05 -27.10
N LYS A 190 -7.34 -25.82 -27.49
CA LYS A 190 -6.47 -24.78 -28.02
C LYS A 190 -6.51 -23.58 -27.10
N ILE A 191 -5.53 -23.50 -26.21
CA ILE A 191 -5.46 -22.44 -25.21
C ILE A 191 -4.26 -21.54 -25.55
N GLY A 192 -4.45 -20.23 -25.47
CA GLY A 192 -3.42 -19.23 -25.74
C GLY A 192 -3.01 -18.46 -24.50
N TYR A 193 -1.91 -17.70 -24.60
CA TYR A 193 -1.39 -16.87 -23.54
C TYR A 193 -1.07 -15.46 -24.07
N ILE A 194 -1.61 -14.45 -23.39
CA ILE A 194 -1.29 -13.04 -23.64
C ILE A 194 -0.70 -12.45 -22.35
N GLY A 195 0.52 -11.98 -22.38
CA GLY A 195 1.19 -11.41 -21.22
C GLY A 195 2.70 -11.42 -21.34
N GLU A 196 3.37 -10.98 -20.28
CA GLU A 196 4.82 -11.05 -20.20
C GLU A 196 5.29 -12.50 -20.19
N GLN A 197 6.37 -12.78 -20.94
CA GLN A 197 6.93 -14.13 -21.04
C GLN A 197 8.31 -14.24 -20.39
N ASN A 198 9.03 -13.11 -20.23
CA ASN A 198 10.36 -13.10 -19.67
C ASN A 198 10.29 -13.04 -18.14
N ASN A 199 10.92 -14.04 -17.48
CA ASN A 199 10.94 -14.15 -16.02
C ASN A 199 9.53 -14.05 -15.38
N GLU A 200 8.54 -14.69 -16.02
CA GLU A 200 7.14 -14.70 -15.60
C GLU A 200 6.70 -16.11 -15.22
N ILE A 201 6.43 -16.31 -13.94
CA ILE A 201 6.05 -17.62 -13.40
C ILE A 201 4.78 -18.17 -14.04
N ARG A 202 3.80 -17.30 -14.37
CA ARG A 202 2.55 -17.70 -15.00
C ARG A 202 2.76 -18.23 -16.42
N TYR A 203 3.70 -17.65 -17.18
CA TYR A 203 4.03 -18.18 -18.50
C TYR A 203 4.73 -19.53 -18.44
N THR A 204 5.60 -19.71 -17.45
CA THR A 204 6.22 -21.02 -17.21
C THR A 204 5.18 -22.05 -16.80
N ALA A 205 4.31 -21.70 -15.84
CA ALA A 205 3.21 -22.54 -15.39
C ALA A 205 2.20 -22.87 -16.51
N PHE A 206 1.93 -21.93 -17.42
CA PHE A 206 1.09 -22.16 -18.60
C PHE A 206 1.64 -23.30 -19.47
N LYS A 207 2.93 -23.28 -19.79
CA LYS A 207 3.56 -24.36 -20.58
C LYS A 207 3.54 -25.70 -19.86
N GLU A 208 3.80 -25.69 -18.56
CA GLU A 208 3.78 -26.89 -17.73
C GLU A 208 2.36 -27.47 -17.61
N ALA A 209 1.34 -26.63 -17.43
CA ALA A 209 -0.05 -27.06 -17.35
C ALA A 209 -0.53 -27.67 -18.67
N LEU A 210 -0.21 -27.06 -19.81
CA LEU A 210 -0.52 -27.65 -21.10
C LEU A 210 0.15 -29.03 -21.28
N LYS A 211 1.41 -29.14 -20.88
CA LYS A 211 2.14 -30.42 -20.94
C LYS A 211 1.50 -31.47 -20.02
N SER A 212 1.13 -31.15 -18.81
CA SER A 212 0.52 -32.09 -17.87
C SER A 212 -0.85 -32.61 -18.32
N LEU A 213 -1.59 -31.80 -19.09
CA LEU A 213 -2.89 -32.15 -19.65
C LEU A 213 -2.80 -32.74 -21.09
N ASN A 214 -1.61 -32.99 -21.58
CA ASN A 214 -1.36 -33.44 -22.96
C ASN A 214 -1.93 -32.52 -24.04
N LEU A 215 -2.01 -31.22 -23.75
CA LEU A 215 -2.47 -30.18 -24.68
C LEU A 215 -1.32 -29.62 -25.51
N PRO A 216 -1.56 -29.26 -26.81
CA PRO A 216 -0.52 -28.74 -27.67
C PRO A 216 -0.09 -27.32 -27.24
N PHE A 217 1.21 -27.11 -27.04
CA PHE A 217 1.80 -25.78 -26.96
C PHE A 217 2.15 -25.29 -28.36
N LEU A 218 1.53 -24.20 -28.79
CA LEU A 218 1.79 -23.55 -30.06
C LEU A 218 2.26 -22.12 -29.85
N GLN A 219 3.47 -21.79 -30.27
CA GLN A 219 4.05 -20.44 -30.08
C GLN A 219 3.16 -19.34 -30.72
N LYS A 220 2.50 -19.63 -31.84
CA LYS A 220 1.54 -18.72 -32.50
C LYS A 220 0.32 -18.37 -31.62
N ASN A 221 0.05 -19.18 -30.60
CA ASN A 221 -1.03 -18.94 -29.62
C ASN A 221 -0.51 -18.17 -28.40
N THR A 222 0.67 -17.57 -28.47
CA THR A 222 1.21 -16.76 -27.38
C THR A 222 1.59 -15.37 -27.88
N ALA A 223 1.31 -14.34 -27.09
CA ALA A 223 1.74 -12.97 -27.34
C ALA A 223 2.51 -12.43 -26.13
N ASN A 224 3.77 -11.99 -26.39
CA ASN A 224 4.59 -11.35 -25.37
C ASN A 224 4.29 -9.86 -25.37
N VAL A 225 3.59 -9.39 -24.35
CA VAL A 225 3.15 -7.99 -24.21
C VAL A 225 3.38 -7.51 -22.79
N LYS A 226 3.57 -6.19 -22.63
CA LYS A 226 3.64 -5.58 -21.29
C LYS A 226 2.31 -5.73 -20.56
N LEU A 227 2.37 -5.90 -19.24
CA LEU A 227 1.19 -5.90 -18.38
C LEU A 227 0.61 -4.48 -18.30
N SER A 228 -0.24 -4.15 -19.27
CA SER A 228 -0.99 -2.90 -19.35
C SER A 228 -2.26 -3.12 -20.19
N HIS A 229 -3.21 -2.19 -20.11
CA HIS A 229 -4.40 -2.20 -20.97
C HIS A 229 -4.04 -2.22 -22.46
N GLU A 230 -3.10 -1.38 -22.85
CA GLU A 230 -2.61 -1.27 -24.23
C GLU A 230 -1.92 -2.55 -24.69
N GLY A 231 -1.09 -3.16 -23.81
CA GLY A 231 -0.45 -4.44 -24.06
C GLY A 231 -1.47 -5.55 -24.27
N GLY A 232 -2.50 -5.64 -23.43
CA GLY A 232 -3.57 -6.61 -23.58
C GLY A 232 -4.35 -6.45 -24.89
N LEU A 233 -4.69 -5.22 -25.26
CA LEU A 233 -5.36 -4.92 -26.53
C LEU A 233 -4.47 -5.27 -27.73
N SER A 234 -3.21 -4.89 -27.72
CA SER A 234 -2.22 -5.22 -28.75
C SER A 234 -2.04 -6.74 -28.90
N GLY A 235 -1.93 -7.45 -27.78
CA GLY A 235 -1.87 -8.91 -27.79
C GLY A 235 -3.11 -9.55 -28.43
N ARG A 236 -4.31 -9.09 -28.08
CA ARG A 236 -5.56 -9.57 -28.70
C ARG A 236 -5.60 -9.35 -30.21
N LEU A 237 -5.15 -8.20 -30.68
CA LEU A 237 -5.12 -7.90 -32.12
C LEU A 237 -4.16 -8.82 -32.87
N SER A 238 -3.05 -9.23 -32.27
CA SER A 238 -2.12 -10.20 -32.88
C SER A 238 -2.73 -11.58 -33.06
N PHE A 239 -3.72 -11.98 -32.24
CA PHE A 239 -4.46 -13.23 -32.39
C PHE A 239 -5.57 -13.16 -33.45
N ASN A 240 -6.20 -12.01 -33.65
CA ASN A 240 -7.29 -11.86 -34.62
C ASN A 240 -6.81 -11.97 -36.09
N GLY A 241 -5.51 -11.85 -36.37
CA GLY A 241 -4.91 -12.10 -37.68
C GLY A 241 -4.72 -13.57 -38.00
N SER A 242 -4.80 -14.46 -37.02
CA SER A 242 -4.74 -15.90 -37.19
C SER A 242 -6.12 -16.46 -36.87
N LYS A 243 -6.91 -16.84 -37.90
CA LYS A 243 -8.16 -17.59 -37.68
C LYS A 243 -7.85 -18.80 -36.80
N ILE A 244 -8.34 -18.75 -35.54
CA ILE A 244 -8.34 -19.87 -34.59
C ILE A 244 -9.43 -20.84 -34.98
#